data_a66ef942648038313a7bf4411e5df7a1
#
_entry.id   a66ef942648038313a7bf4411e5df7a1
#
_cell.length_a   1.000
_cell.length_b   1.000
_cell.length_c   1.000
_cell.angle_alpha   90.00
_cell.angle_beta   90.00
_cell.angle_gamma   90.00
#
_symmetry.space_group_name_H-M   'P 1'
#
loop_
_entity.id
_entity.type
_entity.pdbx_description
1 polymer ?
#
loop_
_entity_poly.entity_id
_entity_poly.type
_entity_poly.pdbx_seq_one_letter_code
_entity_poly.pdbx_strand_id
1 'polypeptide(L)'
;MTVKQFLLSVIIVSVFASCSAQKTSVMQQVDVLGQDQTIEDSVIRRLRDNNDLVIAYAVENFAWVRSISYLIIAKKNDEWMGYQYHVNLMRNQPQASVPGNINPAEVNKASCDSLLQYITQTKAWNIKGDSGQNFCPDGNNGCNINDAAGARLWIITQKGLVNPSYYAPEFFEECCPDKDRALFLSVTKKIQDIVAVQGISK
;
A
#
# COMPACT_ATOMS: atom_id res chain seq x y z
N MET A 1 -45.21 22.30 -26.40
CA MET A 1 -44.28 21.88 -25.30
C MET A 1 -44.44 22.89 -24.19
N THR A 2 -44.98 22.48 -23.06
CA THR A 2 -45.25 23.43 -21.95
C THR A 2 -43.97 23.63 -21.12
N VAL A 3 -43.81 24.86 -20.56
CA VAL A 3 -42.66 25.22 -19.71
C VAL A 3 -42.37 24.22 -18.60
N LYS A 4 -43.40 23.53 -18.09
CA LYS A 4 -43.27 22.43 -17.09
C LYS A 4 -42.50 21.24 -17.61
N GLN A 5 -42.64 20.85 -18.88
CA GLN A 5 -41.90 19.70 -19.45
C GLN A 5 -40.43 20.06 -19.68
N PHE A 6 -40.11 21.31 -19.97
CA PHE A 6 -38.73 21.78 -20.15
C PHE A 6 -37.97 21.79 -18.82
N LEU A 7 -38.61 22.26 -17.74
CA LEU A 7 -38.04 22.26 -16.39
C LEU A 7 -37.77 20.84 -15.87
N LEU A 8 -38.66 19.88 -16.16
CA LEU A 8 -38.47 18.48 -15.72
C LEU A 8 -37.28 17.82 -16.45
N SER A 9 -37.10 18.11 -17.72
CA SER A 9 -35.95 17.59 -18.50
C SER A 9 -34.60 18.13 -18.05
N VAL A 10 -34.55 19.40 -17.62
CA VAL A 10 -33.31 20.03 -17.12
C VAL A 10 -32.92 19.44 -15.74
N ILE A 11 -33.90 19.14 -14.88
CA ILE A 11 -33.63 18.53 -13.57
C ILE A 11 -33.12 17.10 -13.71
N ILE A 12 -33.66 16.32 -14.64
CA ILE A 12 -33.21 14.92 -14.87
C ILE A 12 -31.77 14.90 -15.41
N VAL A 13 -31.39 15.80 -16.31
CA VAL A 13 -30.02 15.88 -16.85
C VAL A 13 -29.00 16.27 -15.76
N SER A 14 -29.38 17.16 -14.84
CA SER A 14 -28.48 17.58 -13.75
C SER A 14 -28.22 16.50 -12.70
N VAL A 15 -29.16 15.57 -12.47
CA VAL A 15 -29.00 14.45 -11.53
C VAL A 15 -28.07 13.37 -12.09
N PHE A 16 -28.02 13.16 -13.41
CA PHE A 16 -27.08 12.20 -14.01
C PHE A 16 -25.64 12.72 -14.12
N ALA A 17 -25.42 14.03 -14.14
CA ALA A 17 -24.09 14.61 -14.21
C ALA A 17 -23.33 14.53 -12.87
N SER A 18 -24.00 14.37 -11.74
CA SER A 18 -23.35 14.30 -10.41
C SER A 18 -22.85 12.92 -10.02
N CYS A 19 -23.19 11.85 -10.74
CA CYS A 19 -22.72 10.49 -10.43
C CYS A 19 -21.40 10.08 -11.10
N SER A 20 -20.87 10.84 -12.06
CA SER A 20 -19.64 10.48 -12.77
C SER A 20 -18.35 11.08 -12.17
N ALA A 21 -18.46 11.98 -11.20
CA ALA A 21 -17.29 12.66 -10.62
C ALA A 21 -16.55 11.88 -9.54
N GLN A 22 -17.05 10.73 -9.10
CA GLN A 22 -16.49 10.01 -7.94
C GLN A 22 -15.54 8.86 -8.26
N LYS A 23 -15.21 8.64 -9.53
CA LYS A 23 -14.26 7.59 -9.97
C LYS A 23 -12.83 8.06 -10.20
N THR A 24 -12.48 9.23 -9.78
CA THR A 24 -11.12 9.78 -9.86
C THR A 24 -10.32 9.41 -8.60
N SER A 25 -9.75 8.48 -8.62
CA SER A 25 -9.23 7.30 -8.05
C SER A 25 -7.83 7.49 -7.44
N VAL A 26 -7.53 6.64 -6.45
CA VAL A 26 -6.20 6.40 -5.86
C VAL A 26 -5.08 6.56 -6.87
N MET A 27 -5.25 6.04 -8.08
CA MET A 27 -4.21 6.04 -9.12
C MET A 27 -3.79 7.45 -9.52
N GLN A 28 -4.74 8.37 -9.75
CA GLN A 28 -4.40 9.75 -10.13
C GLN A 28 -3.71 10.52 -9.00
N GLN A 29 -4.09 10.28 -7.74
CA GLN A 29 -3.45 10.93 -6.60
C GLN A 29 -2.02 10.42 -6.40
N VAL A 30 -1.81 9.12 -6.51
CA VAL A 30 -0.47 8.50 -6.45
C VAL A 30 0.40 8.96 -7.60
N ASP A 31 -0.15 9.09 -8.80
CA ASP A 31 0.56 9.60 -9.98
C ASP A 31 1.07 11.04 -9.79
N VAL A 32 0.33 11.87 -9.07
CA VAL A 32 0.72 13.25 -8.78
C VAL A 32 1.76 13.34 -7.66
N LEU A 33 1.59 12.55 -6.59
CA LEU A 33 2.42 12.66 -5.39
C LEU A 33 3.78 11.95 -5.52
N GLY A 34 3.88 10.96 -6.40
CA GLY A 34 5.00 10.03 -6.45
C GLY A 34 5.84 10.06 -7.74
N GLN A 35 5.77 11.12 -8.55
CA GLN A 35 6.35 11.15 -9.90
C GLN A 35 7.87 10.94 -9.96
N ASP A 36 8.61 11.38 -8.94
CA ASP A 36 10.09 11.39 -8.97
C ASP A 36 10.74 10.27 -8.16
N GLN A 37 9.96 9.30 -7.65
CA GLN A 37 10.51 8.24 -6.81
C GLN A 37 10.94 7.02 -7.64
N THR A 38 12.17 6.57 -7.39
CA THR A 38 12.73 5.36 -8.02
C THR A 38 12.43 4.13 -7.17
N ILE A 39 12.13 3.01 -7.83
CA ILE A 39 11.95 1.71 -7.20
C ILE A 39 13.27 0.95 -7.29
N GLU A 40 13.93 0.75 -6.15
CA GLU A 40 15.20 0.00 -6.09
C GLU A 40 14.95 -1.51 -6.19
N ASP A 41 13.87 -2.01 -5.60
CA ASP A 41 13.52 -3.43 -5.62
C ASP A 41 13.11 -3.87 -7.04
N SER A 42 13.85 -4.85 -7.59
CA SER A 42 13.65 -5.32 -8.96
C SER A 42 12.35 -6.08 -9.16
N VAL A 43 11.80 -6.72 -8.11
CA VAL A 43 10.52 -7.43 -8.16
C VAL A 43 9.38 -6.43 -8.20
N ILE A 44 9.40 -5.47 -7.29
CA ILE A 44 8.39 -4.40 -7.23
C ILE A 44 8.36 -3.62 -8.54
N ARG A 45 9.55 -3.31 -9.10
CA ARG A 45 9.67 -2.63 -10.41
C ARG A 45 9.01 -3.42 -11.52
N ARG A 46 9.31 -4.73 -11.63
CA ARG A 46 8.72 -5.59 -12.67
C ARG A 46 7.20 -5.73 -12.50
N LEU A 47 6.69 -5.79 -11.27
CA LEU A 47 5.25 -5.80 -11.03
C LEU A 47 4.59 -4.48 -11.42
N ARG A 48 5.22 -3.34 -11.15
CA ARG A 48 4.78 -2.03 -11.63
C ARG A 48 4.61 -1.99 -13.15
N ASP A 49 5.63 -2.46 -13.87
CA ASP A 49 5.64 -2.39 -15.34
C ASP A 49 4.54 -3.24 -15.99
N ASN A 50 4.04 -4.25 -15.28
CA ASN A 50 3.04 -5.20 -15.79
C ASN A 50 1.63 -5.01 -15.22
N ASN A 51 1.42 -4.10 -14.27
CA ASN A 51 0.14 -3.92 -13.59
C ASN A 51 -0.27 -2.44 -13.54
N ASP A 52 -1.56 -2.18 -13.38
CA ASP A 52 -2.11 -0.83 -13.26
C ASP A 52 -1.90 -0.26 -11.85
N LEU A 53 -1.96 -1.14 -10.85
CA LEU A 53 -1.79 -0.81 -9.43
C LEU A 53 -1.07 -1.96 -8.73
N VAL A 54 -0.10 -1.62 -7.88
CA VAL A 54 0.57 -2.55 -6.97
C VAL A 54 0.47 -2.00 -5.56
N ILE A 55 0.00 -2.81 -4.63
CA ILE A 55 0.00 -2.53 -3.20
C ILE A 55 0.88 -3.58 -2.55
N ALA A 56 1.99 -3.15 -1.96
CA ALA A 56 2.95 -4.05 -1.35
C ALA A 56 3.23 -3.68 0.10
N TYR A 57 3.32 -4.69 0.94
CA TYR A 57 3.74 -4.58 2.33
C TYR A 57 4.99 -5.42 2.53
N ALA A 58 6.00 -4.86 3.17
CA ALA A 58 7.19 -5.61 3.56
C ALA A 58 7.53 -5.43 5.03
N VAL A 59 8.03 -6.50 5.62
CA VAL A 59 8.66 -6.50 6.94
C VAL A 59 10.14 -6.77 6.76
N GLU A 60 10.97 -5.85 7.23
CA GLU A 60 12.42 -5.94 7.20
C GLU A 60 12.93 -6.29 8.60
N ASN A 61 13.50 -7.49 8.73
CA ASN A 61 14.12 -7.93 9.97
C ASN A 61 15.59 -7.51 9.97
N PHE A 62 15.98 -6.71 10.98
CA PHE A 62 17.35 -6.21 11.16
C PHE A 62 18.20 -7.09 12.11
N ALA A 63 17.64 -8.17 12.68
CA ALA A 63 18.36 -9.09 13.54
C ALA A 63 19.54 -9.78 12.81
N TRP A 64 20.17 -10.75 13.46
CA TRP A 64 21.38 -11.46 13.00
C TRP A 64 21.33 -11.94 11.54
N VAL A 65 20.17 -12.33 11.05
CA VAL A 65 19.94 -12.63 9.64
C VAL A 65 18.99 -11.56 9.11
N ARG A 66 19.53 -10.60 8.36
CA ARG A 66 18.70 -9.62 7.69
C ARG A 66 17.83 -10.30 6.65
N SER A 67 16.55 -10.07 6.73
CA SER A 67 15.60 -10.64 5.79
C SER A 67 14.46 -9.67 5.52
N ILE A 68 13.87 -9.79 4.34
CA ILE A 68 12.68 -9.01 3.98
C ILE A 68 11.61 -9.99 3.51
N SER A 69 10.44 -9.90 4.10
CA SER A 69 9.25 -10.65 3.68
C SER A 69 8.26 -9.69 3.03
N TYR A 70 7.81 -10.04 1.84
CA TYR A 70 6.89 -9.24 1.04
C TYR A 70 5.55 -9.93 0.89
N LEU A 71 4.48 -9.16 1.07
CA LEU A 71 3.10 -9.49 0.71
C LEU A 71 2.64 -8.46 -0.31
N ILE A 72 2.23 -8.89 -1.49
CA ILE A 72 1.92 -7.99 -2.60
C ILE A 72 0.57 -8.35 -3.20
N ILE A 73 -0.21 -7.35 -3.51
CA ILE A 73 -1.47 -7.45 -4.24
C ILE A 73 -1.33 -6.54 -5.46
N ALA A 74 -1.50 -7.10 -6.64
CA ALA A 74 -1.39 -6.36 -7.89
C ALA A 74 -2.70 -6.44 -8.67
N LYS A 75 -3.08 -5.35 -9.32
CA LYS A 75 -4.26 -5.24 -10.18
C LYS A 75 -3.84 -4.96 -11.60
N LYS A 76 -4.37 -5.75 -12.53
CA LYS A 76 -4.27 -5.52 -13.97
C LYS A 76 -5.67 -5.60 -14.58
N ASN A 77 -6.10 -4.54 -15.25
CA ASN A 77 -7.48 -4.39 -15.70
C ASN A 77 -8.45 -4.52 -14.51
N ASP A 78 -9.25 -5.59 -14.46
CA ASP A 78 -10.19 -5.86 -13.37
C ASP A 78 -9.83 -7.12 -12.56
N GLU A 79 -8.66 -7.68 -12.78
CA GLU A 79 -8.15 -8.89 -12.12
C GLU A 79 -7.15 -8.54 -11.03
N TRP A 80 -7.21 -9.28 -9.92
CA TRP A 80 -6.30 -9.15 -8.80
C TRP A 80 -5.46 -10.41 -8.64
N MET A 81 -4.16 -10.22 -8.40
CA MET A 81 -3.20 -11.29 -8.10
C MET A 81 -2.45 -10.99 -6.82
N GLY A 82 -2.22 -12.02 -6.02
CA GLY A 82 -1.39 -11.96 -4.82
C GLY A 82 -0.02 -12.55 -5.08
N TYR A 83 0.99 -12.03 -4.39
CA TYR A 83 2.35 -12.55 -4.43
C TYR A 83 2.94 -12.52 -3.03
N GLN A 84 3.72 -13.53 -2.71
CA GLN A 84 4.52 -13.58 -1.49
C GLN A 84 5.94 -14.02 -1.84
N TYR A 85 6.92 -13.36 -1.28
CA TYR A 85 8.28 -13.82 -1.35
C TYR A 85 9.10 -13.36 -0.15
N HIS A 86 10.20 -14.05 0.07
CA HIS A 86 11.12 -13.79 1.17
C HIS A 86 12.54 -13.69 0.62
N VAL A 87 13.28 -12.70 1.09
CA VAL A 87 14.67 -12.46 0.71
C VAL A 87 15.53 -12.49 1.96
N ASN A 88 16.53 -13.38 1.98
CA ASN A 88 17.58 -13.35 3.00
C ASN A 88 18.73 -12.48 2.51
N LEU A 89 19.05 -11.41 3.28
CA LEU A 89 20.14 -10.50 2.99
C LEU A 89 21.40 -10.98 3.74
N MET A 90 22.27 -11.70 3.08
CA MET A 90 23.56 -12.08 3.68
C MET A 90 24.51 -10.87 3.75
N ARG A 91 25.21 -10.74 4.89
CA ARG A 91 26.05 -9.59 5.26
C ARG A 91 27.12 -9.21 4.22
N ASN A 92 27.51 -10.12 3.32
CA ASN A 92 28.62 -9.95 2.37
C ASN A 92 28.25 -10.30 0.92
N GLN A 93 26.97 -10.42 0.58
CA GLN A 93 26.57 -10.62 -0.81
C GLN A 93 25.87 -9.37 -1.34
N PRO A 94 26.31 -8.87 -2.51
CA PRO A 94 25.56 -7.84 -3.20
C PRO A 94 24.19 -8.43 -3.54
N GLN A 95 23.15 -7.83 -3.00
CA GLN A 95 21.74 -8.13 -3.21
C GLN A 95 21.49 -9.62 -3.52
N ALA A 96 21.00 -10.35 -2.52
CA ALA A 96 20.55 -11.72 -2.74
C ALA A 96 19.71 -11.78 -4.01
N SER A 97 20.00 -12.73 -4.88
CA SER A 97 19.31 -12.89 -6.16
C SER A 97 17.81 -12.96 -5.88
N VAL A 98 17.14 -11.87 -6.17
CA VAL A 98 15.67 -11.85 -6.12
C VAL A 98 15.17 -12.99 -7.00
N PRO A 99 14.23 -13.83 -6.54
CA PRO A 99 13.74 -14.95 -7.32
C PRO A 99 13.36 -14.49 -8.73
N GLY A 100 13.88 -15.15 -9.76
CA GLY A 100 13.62 -14.78 -11.15
C GLY A 100 12.12 -14.84 -11.48
N ASN A 101 11.37 -15.72 -10.79
CA ASN A 101 9.93 -15.86 -10.94
C ASN A 101 9.27 -15.85 -9.56
N ILE A 102 8.26 -15.00 -9.40
CA ILE A 102 7.32 -15.03 -8.29
C ILE A 102 6.03 -15.62 -8.86
N ASN A 103 5.55 -16.72 -8.27
CA ASN A 103 4.30 -17.32 -8.70
C ASN A 103 3.12 -16.49 -8.19
N PRO A 104 2.24 -16.03 -9.08
CA PRO A 104 1.00 -15.38 -8.67
C PRO A 104 0.06 -16.42 -8.06
N ALA A 105 -0.73 -15.96 -7.09
CA ALA A 105 -1.88 -16.69 -6.57
C ALA A 105 -3.13 -15.84 -6.75
N GLU A 106 -4.25 -16.51 -7.01
CA GLU A 106 -5.54 -15.83 -7.04
C GLU A 106 -5.87 -15.29 -5.65
N VAL A 107 -6.40 -14.08 -5.59
CA VAL A 107 -6.87 -13.46 -4.36
C VAL A 107 -8.35 -13.09 -4.47
N ASN A 108 -9.03 -13.05 -3.34
CA ASN A 108 -10.45 -12.72 -3.32
C ASN A 108 -10.68 -11.29 -3.81
N LYS A 109 -11.32 -11.14 -4.97
CA LYS A 109 -11.57 -9.84 -5.62
C LYS A 109 -12.32 -8.88 -4.70
N ALA A 110 -13.36 -9.35 -4.00
CA ALA A 110 -14.16 -8.48 -3.13
C ALA A 110 -13.34 -7.93 -1.95
N SER A 111 -12.43 -8.73 -1.40
CA SER A 111 -11.51 -8.28 -0.34
C SER A 111 -10.51 -7.25 -0.85
N CYS A 112 -9.98 -7.44 -2.06
CA CYS A 112 -9.06 -6.49 -2.70
C CYS A 112 -9.75 -5.18 -3.07
N ASP A 113 -10.97 -5.24 -3.62
CA ASP A 113 -11.78 -4.06 -3.93
C ASP A 113 -12.14 -3.29 -2.65
N SER A 114 -12.45 -4.00 -1.54
CA SER A 114 -12.68 -3.41 -0.22
C SER A 114 -11.42 -2.71 0.33
N LEU A 115 -10.23 -3.32 0.17
CA LEU A 115 -8.96 -2.69 0.53
C LEU A 115 -8.74 -1.40 -0.27
N LEU A 116 -8.95 -1.44 -1.59
CA LEU A 116 -8.81 -0.27 -2.46
C LEU A 116 -9.78 0.84 -2.07
N GLN A 117 -11.02 0.49 -1.75
CA GLN A 117 -12.01 1.44 -1.24
C GLN A 117 -11.56 2.05 0.09
N TYR A 118 -11.03 1.24 1.01
CA TYR A 118 -10.52 1.71 2.30
C TYR A 118 -9.35 2.68 2.12
N ILE A 119 -8.36 2.34 1.27
CA ILE A 119 -7.24 3.22 0.93
C ILE A 119 -7.76 4.56 0.35
N THR A 120 -8.80 4.50 -0.49
CA THR A 120 -9.40 5.70 -1.10
C THR A 120 -10.08 6.58 -0.06
N GLN A 121 -10.91 6.00 0.81
CA GLN A 121 -11.67 6.73 1.81
C GLN A 121 -10.77 7.38 2.87
N THR A 122 -9.73 6.67 3.29
CA THR A 122 -8.78 7.14 4.30
C THR A 122 -7.67 8.01 3.73
N LYS A 123 -7.55 8.10 2.40
CA LYS A 123 -6.45 8.77 1.70
C LYS A 123 -5.08 8.25 2.15
N ALA A 124 -4.94 6.92 2.25
CA ALA A 124 -3.73 6.29 2.79
C ALA A 124 -2.46 6.60 2.00
N TRP A 125 -2.55 7.15 0.79
CA TRP A 125 -1.41 7.70 0.06
C TRP A 125 -0.77 8.94 0.70
N ASN A 126 -1.42 9.57 1.70
CA ASN A 126 -0.89 10.70 2.44
C ASN A 126 -0.19 10.30 3.75
N ILE A 127 -0.10 9.01 4.04
CA ILE A 127 0.62 8.51 5.23
C ILE A 127 2.06 9.01 5.17
N LYS A 128 2.49 9.66 6.25
CA LYS A 128 3.88 10.04 6.45
C LYS A 128 4.57 8.92 7.23
N GLY A 129 5.68 8.41 6.69
CA GLY A 129 6.52 7.47 7.44
C GLY A 129 7.28 8.16 8.58
N ASP A 130 8.07 7.38 9.31
CA ASP A 130 8.99 7.93 10.30
C ASP A 130 9.98 8.91 9.65
N SER A 131 10.12 10.08 10.23
CA SER A 131 11.09 11.09 9.81
C SER A 131 12.34 11.02 10.70
N GLY A 132 13.35 10.30 10.22
CA GLY A 132 14.62 10.20 10.96
C GLY A 132 14.52 9.35 12.23
N GLN A 133 15.00 9.88 13.37
CA GLN A 133 15.04 9.18 14.66
C GLN A 133 13.86 9.53 15.59
N ASN A 134 12.93 10.36 15.15
CA ASN A 134 11.77 10.76 15.95
C ASN A 134 10.59 9.84 15.68
N PHE A 135 10.49 8.76 16.45
CA PHE A 135 9.39 7.80 16.34
C PHE A 135 8.11 8.25 17.07
N CYS A 136 8.23 9.18 18.02
CA CYS A 136 7.10 9.73 18.77
C CYS A 136 6.83 11.19 18.37
N PRO A 137 5.59 11.55 17.97
CA PRO A 137 5.25 12.88 17.48
C PRO A 137 5.48 14.02 18.49
N ASP A 138 5.33 13.73 19.77
CA ASP A 138 5.51 14.65 20.90
C ASP A 138 6.95 14.74 21.42
N GLY A 139 7.89 14.04 20.77
CA GLY A 139 9.28 13.96 21.20
C GLY A 139 9.48 13.17 22.49
N ASN A 140 8.51 12.34 22.90
CA ASN A 140 8.60 11.51 24.09
C ASN A 140 9.69 10.44 23.93
N ASN A 141 10.82 10.61 24.61
CA ASN A 141 11.96 9.70 24.56
C ASN A 141 11.81 8.48 25.49
N GLY A 142 10.66 8.30 26.14
CA GLY A 142 10.41 7.16 27.02
C GLY A 142 10.20 5.84 26.27
N CYS A 143 9.87 5.92 24.99
CA CYS A 143 9.71 4.74 24.13
C CYS A 143 11.04 4.37 23.49
N ASN A 144 11.58 3.22 23.85
CA ASN A 144 12.83 2.73 23.27
C ASN A 144 12.75 1.22 23.04
N ILE A 145 13.13 0.79 21.85
CA ILE A 145 13.23 -0.62 21.47
C ILE A 145 14.46 -0.81 20.57
N ASN A 146 15.21 -1.87 20.80
CA ASN A 146 16.36 -2.25 20.00
C ASN A 146 16.03 -3.52 19.18
N ASP A 147 16.67 -3.64 18.03
CA ASP A 147 16.61 -4.84 17.17
C ASP A 147 15.19 -5.25 16.72
N ALA A 148 14.30 -4.27 16.60
CA ALA A 148 12.97 -4.52 16.06
C ALA A 148 12.95 -4.53 14.52
N ALA A 149 11.86 -5.03 13.95
CA ALA A 149 11.65 -5.01 12.51
C ALA A 149 11.20 -3.64 12.00
N GLY A 150 11.63 -3.29 10.79
CA GLY A 150 11.04 -2.21 10.02
C GLY A 150 9.86 -2.72 9.19
N ALA A 151 8.93 -1.85 8.88
CA ALA A 151 7.82 -2.14 8.02
C ALA A 151 7.66 -1.05 6.96
N ARG A 152 7.30 -1.46 5.73
CA ARG A 152 7.12 -0.54 4.61
C ARG A 152 5.88 -0.89 3.81
N LEU A 153 5.14 0.14 3.42
CA LEU A 153 3.99 0.03 2.54
C LEU A 153 4.32 0.73 1.22
N TRP A 154 4.00 0.12 0.09
CA TRP A 154 4.02 0.77 -1.21
C TRP A 154 2.62 0.80 -1.80
N ILE A 155 2.25 1.94 -2.37
CA ILE A 155 1.11 2.08 -3.26
C ILE A 155 1.68 2.65 -4.56
N ILE A 156 1.65 1.86 -5.62
CA ILE A 156 2.39 2.08 -6.85
C ILE A 156 1.44 2.05 -8.02
N THR A 157 1.54 3.03 -8.88
CA THR A 157 0.91 3.06 -10.20
C THR A 157 1.99 3.04 -11.28
N GLN A 158 1.61 3.04 -12.54
CA GLN A 158 2.58 3.14 -13.63
C GLN A 158 3.39 4.44 -13.59
N LYS A 159 2.85 5.52 -13.00
CA LYS A 159 3.45 6.86 -13.03
C LYS A 159 3.94 7.35 -11.67
N GLY A 160 3.42 6.80 -10.59
CA GLY A 160 3.70 7.30 -9.25
C GLY A 160 3.91 6.21 -8.21
N LEU A 161 4.52 6.58 -7.10
CA LEU A 161 4.85 5.72 -5.98
C LEU A 161 4.75 6.51 -4.68
N VAL A 162 4.06 5.96 -3.68
CA VAL A 162 4.17 6.38 -2.28
C VAL A 162 4.63 5.21 -1.43
N ASN A 163 5.58 5.43 -0.51
CA ASN A 163 6.22 4.35 0.23
C ASN A 163 6.54 4.70 1.69
N PRO A 164 5.54 4.99 2.55
CA PRO A 164 5.79 5.22 3.96
C PRO A 164 6.46 4.00 4.61
N SER A 165 7.40 4.27 5.52
CA SER A 165 8.09 3.24 6.30
C SER A 165 8.12 3.63 7.78
N TYR A 166 8.04 2.61 8.63
CA TYR A 166 8.09 2.73 10.07
C TYR A 166 9.04 1.71 10.68
N TYR A 167 9.77 2.10 11.70
CA TYR A 167 10.52 1.19 12.57
C TYR A 167 9.62 0.76 13.72
N ALA A 168 9.54 -0.54 14.02
CA ALA A 168 8.75 -1.12 15.10
C ALA A 168 7.33 -0.51 15.25
N PRO A 169 6.52 -0.47 14.16
CA PRO A 169 5.30 0.33 14.16
C PRO A 169 4.30 -0.06 15.24
N GLU A 170 4.15 -1.35 15.56
CA GLU A 170 3.24 -1.84 16.60
C GLU A 170 3.68 -1.33 17.98
N PHE A 171 4.98 -1.45 18.30
CA PHE A 171 5.53 -1.00 19.56
C PHE A 171 5.34 0.50 19.77
N PHE A 172 5.69 1.31 18.77
CA PHE A 172 5.54 2.76 18.88
C PHE A 172 4.07 3.21 18.83
N GLU A 173 3.17 2.46 18.21
CA GLU A 173 1.74 2.76 18.28
C GLU A 173 1.19 2.56 19.69
N GLU A 174 1.63 1.51 20.41
CA GLU A 174 1.25 1.28 21.80
C GLU A 174 1.86 2.30 22.75
N CYS A 175 3.11 2.71 22.52
CA CYS A 175 3.87 3.59 23.40
C CYS A 175 3.55 5.09 23.18
N CYS A 176 3.44 5.53 21.95
CA CYS A 176 3.16 6.91 21.56
C CYS A 176 2.29 6.95 20.29
N PRO A 177 0.96 6.81 20.45
CA PRO A 177 0.04 6.68 19.32
C PRO A 177 0.16 7.82 18.29
N ASP A 178 0.13 7.47 16.99
CA ASP A 178 0.16 8.40 15.89
C ASP A 178 -0.88 8.02 14.82
N LYS A 179 -1.64 8.99 14.33
CA LYS A 179 -2.73 8.75 13.38
C LYS A 179 -2.27 8.14 12.05
N ASP A 180 -1.09 8.54 11.56
CA ASP A 180 -0.58 8.05 10.28
C ASP A 180 -0.04 6.62 10.46
N ARG A 181 0.57 6.31 11.61
CA ARG A 181 1.02 4.96 11.98
C ARG A 181 -0.17 4.03 12.23
N ALA A 182 -1.21 4.48 12.95
CA ALA A 182 -2.44 3.72 13.14
C ALA A 182 -3.09 3.37 11.78
N LEU A 183 -3.13 4.33 10.85
CA LEU A 183 -3.65 4.09 9.50
C LEU A 183 -2.76 3.11 8.71
N PHE A 184 -1.43 3.26 8.79
CA PHE A 184 -0.47 2.34 8.21
C PHE A 184 -0.71 0.91 8.69
N LEU A 185 -0.79 0.68 10.01
CA LEU A 185 -1.06 -0.63 10.61
C LEU A 185 -2.42 -1.20 10.17
N SER A 186 -3.43 -0.35 10.07
CA SER A 186 -4.75 -0.78 9.59
C SER A 186 -4.73 -1.24 8.13
N VAL A 187 -4.01 -0.55 7.24
CA VAL A 187 -3.85 -0.93 5.83
C VAL A 187 -3.06 -2.23 5.71
N THR A 188 -1.92 -2.32 6.40
CA THR A 188 -1.03 -3.50 6.33
C THR A 188 -1.70 -4.75 6.90
N LYS A 189 -2.50 -4.61 7.97
CA LYS A 189 -3.31 -5.71 8.50
C LYS A 189 -4.31 -6.25 7.46
N LYS A 190 -4.98 -5.38 6.72
CA LYS A 190 -5.89 -5.80 5.65
C LYS A 190 -5.17 -6.56 4.53
N ILE A 191 -3.95 -6.14 4.17
CA ILE A 191 -3.12 -6.87 3.18
C ILE A 191 -2.76 -8.26 3.71
N GLN A 192 -2.33 -8.36 4.97
CA GLN A 192 -2.01 -9.63 5.62
C GLN A 192 -3.23 -10.57 5.62
N ASP A 193 -4.40 -10.06 5.98
CA ASP A 193 -5.64 -10.86 6.04
C ASP A 193 -6.03 -11.40 4.64
N ILE A 194 -5.87 -10.59 3.58
CA ILE A 194 -6.15 -11.03 2.21
C ILE A 194 -5.19 -12.16 1.79
N VAL A 195 -3.90 -12.02 2.07
CA VAL A 195 -2.90 -13.00 1.65
C VAL A 195 -2.92 -14.26 2.52
N ALA A 196 -3.15 -14.15 3.84
CA ALA A 196 -3.19 -15.28 4.77
C ALA A 196 -4.33 -16.27 4.49
N VAL A 197 -5.52 -15.76 4.15
CA VAL A 197 -6.71 -16.58 3.84
C VAL A 197 -6.47 -17.51 2.64
N GLN A 198 -5.53 -17.18 1.78
CA GLN A 198 -5.27 -17.92 0.53
C GLN A 198 -4.24 -19.04 0.68
N GLY A 199 -3.71 -19.27 1.87
CA GLY A 199 -2.73 -20.35 2.10
C GLY A 199 -1.41 -20.16 1.33
N ILE A 200 -1.10 -18.94 0.91
CA ILE A 200 0.16 -18.57 0.22
C ILE A 200 1.36 -18.71 1.19
N SER A 201 1.09 -18.87 2.49
CA SER A 201 2.12 -19.07 3.52
C SER A 201 2.44 -20.56 3.68
N LYS A 202 3.27 -21.13 2.80
CA LYS A 202 4.06 -22.33 3.09
C LYS A 202 5.36 -22.33 2.33
#